data_2683a4c1cc3b5743d1601119cfbb0648
#
_entry.id   2683a4c1cc3b5743d1601119cfbb0648
#
_cell.length_a   1.000
_cell.length_b   1.000
_cell.length_c   1.000
_cell.angle_alpha   90.00
_cell.angle_beta   90.00
_cell.angle_gamma   90.00
#
_symmetry.space_group_name_H-M   'P 1'
#
loop_
_entity.id
_entity.type
_entity.pdbx_description
1 polymer ?
#
loop_
_entity_poly.entity_id
_entity_poly.type
_entity_poly.pdbx_seq_one_letter_code
_entity_poly.pdbx_strand_id
1 'polypeptide(L)'
;MRPNIECSPYSQAAAGAAREACLRTKAVLPRVLCVDDEIRVLNAIERTLRDKLDLTMASSAAQALATLRETREPFQVIVSDMRMPEMNGINLLMHVRREFPDVVRVLLTGYADLDVVVRAVNDGNIFRFLAKPCSMADLLDAVRAAVRQNNLICAERVLLEQTVKGSIDAMSGILALASPTLFGRGSRVKNLAELMCAEAGIAFDWQLQVSALLSQIGRITLPDTIAAKLATGDPLTDQEAAMVQRVPEVTYNIICSIPRLDEVLMAIQFMDKNFDGTGSPRGKISGEDIPVAARVLKLANRIEELQGRGYSARRVLDSLRVEVGAYDPRLLKAYEAVADMAEERAGPRGLLMHELRIGMVMVEPVWSRAGVMLVAAGQEVTEGLLGRIQNYHDTVGIAVPLWIRPAAVADEPRPRFVLEDQLTH
;
A
#
# COMPACT_ATOMS: atom_id res chain seq x y z
N MET A 1 10.18 -47.72 9.77
CA MET A 1 9.58 -47.25 8.51
C MET A 1 9.28 -45.76 8.68
N ARG A 2 10.01 -44.90 8.00
CA ARG A 2 9.74 -43.42 7.97
C ARG A 2 8.95 -43.16 6.69
N PRO A 3 7.86 -42.40 6.68
CA PRO A 3 7.15 -42.04 5.47
C PRO A 3 7.96 -41.04 4.64
N ASN A 4 8.17 -41.37 3.36
CA ASN A 4 8.69 -40.45 2.36
C ASN A 4 7.63 -39.37 2.11
N ILE A 5 7.95 -38.11 2.42
CA ILE A 5 7.15 -36.97 2.01
C ILE A 5 7.64 -36.58 0.61
N GLU A 6 6.91 -37.00 -0.41
CA GLU A 6 7.12 -36.54 -1.78
C GLU A 6 6.73 -35.06 -1.88
N CYS A 7 7.70 -34.22 -2.22
CA CYS A 7 7.47 -32.81 -2.52
C CYS A 7 6.55 -32.66 -3.75
N SER A 8 5.47 -31.92 -3.59
CA SER A 8 4.48 -31.60 -4.63
C SER A 8 5.14 -31.03 -5.90
N PRO A 9 4.70 -31.43 -7.10
CA PRO A 9 5.22 -30.96 -8.39
C PRO A 9 5.08 -29.44 -8.62
N TYR A 10 4.22 -28.78 -7.86
CA TYR A 10 4.09 -27.29 -7.88
C TYR A 10 5.31 -26.55 -7.35
N SER A 11 6.09 -27.15 -6.44
CA SER A 11 7.31 -26.57 -5.87
C SER A 11 8.46 -26.55 -6.88
N GLN A 12 8.54 -27.52 -7.78
CA GLN A 12 9.60 -27.60 -8.79
C GLN A 12 9.37 -26.66 -9.98
N ALA A 13 8.12 -26.42 -10.37
CA ALA A 13 7.78 -25.47 -11.44
C ALA A 13 8.03 -24.01 -11.02
N ALA A 14 7.73 -23.64 -9.78
CA ALA A 14 8.02 -22.30 -9.24
C ALA A 14 9.53 -22.05 -9.09
N ALA A 15 10.30 -23.05 -8.68
CA ALA A 15 11.76 -22.96 -8.59
C ALA A 15 12.43 -22.90 -9.98
N GLY A 16 11.85 -23.55 -10.98
CA GLY A 16 12.29 -23.50 -12.39
C GLY A 16 12.07 -22.12 -13.00
N ALA A 17 10.88 -21.55 -12.84
CA ALA A 17 10.53 -20.21 -13.33
C ALA A 17 11.37 -19.10 -12.68
N ALA A 18 11.63 -19.20 -11.37
CA ALA A 18 12.53 -18.28 -10.66
C ALA A 18 13.99 -18.39 -11.13
N ARG A 19 14.45 -19.59 -11.47
CA ARG A 19 15.79 -19.82 -12.02
C ARG A 19 15.94 -19.31 -13.46
N GLU A 20 14.92 -19.48 -14.30
CA GLU A 20 14.91 -18.93 -15.67
C GLU A 20 14.76 -17.41 -15.70
N ALA A 21 13.99 -16.81 -14.79
CA ALA A 21 13.92 -15.36 -14.62
C ALA A 21 15.28 -14.77 -14.19
N CYS A 22 16.03 -15.48 -13.34
CA CYS A 22 17.38 -15.07 -12.91
C CYS A 22 18.43 -15.19 -14.03
N LEU A 23 18.23 -16.04 -15.05
CA LEU A 23 19.16 -16.24 -16.17
C LEU A 23 18.92 -15.30 -17.36
N ARG A 24 17.80 -14.55 -17.39
CA ARG A 24 17.46 -13.59 -18.46
C ARG A 24 17.67 -12.12 -18.12
N THR A 25 18.03 -11.77 -16.89
CA THR A 25 18.42 -10.40 -16.56
C THR A 25 19.82 -10.15 -17.11
N LYS A 26 19.95 -9.31 -18.12
CA LYS A 26 21.19 -8.55 -18.39
C LYS A 26 21.70 -8.12 -17.03
N ALA A 27 22.91 -8.52 -16.64
CA ALA A 27 23.50 -8.12 -15.37
C ALA A 27 23.45 -6.61 -15.28
N VAL A 28 22.51 -6.08 -14.50
CA VAL A 28 22.43 -4.64 -14.24
C VAL A 28 23.70 -4.29 -13.47
N LEU A 29 24.52 -3.41 -14.05
CA LEU A 29 25.74 -2.97 -13.39
C LEU A 29 25.39 -2.27 -12.06
N PRO A 30 26.18 -2.53 -10.99
CA PRO A 30 25.97 -1.87 -9.71
C PRO A 30 26.08 -0.35 -9.83
N ARG A 31 25.10 0.38 -9.30
CA ARG A 31 25.07 1.85 -9.32
C ARG A 31 25.90 2.41 -8.18
N VAL A 32 26.91 3.21 -8.54
CA VAL A 32 27.88 3.77 -7.60
C VAL A 32 28.00 5.27 -7.82
N LEU A 33 27.87 6.03 -6.74
CA LEU A 33 28.12 7.48 -6.73
C LEU A 33 29.54 7.74 -6.26
N CYS A 34 30.37 8.35 -7.11
CA CYS A 34 31.72 8.75 -6.76
C CYS A 34 31.79 10.26 -6.55
N VAL A 35 32.40 10.69 -5.42
CA VAL A 35 32.47 12.09 -5.00
C VAL A 35 33.90 12.45 -4.71
N ASP A 36 34.45 13.41 -5.47
CA ASP A 36 35.81 13.93 -5.32
C ASP A 36 35.86 15.33 -5.94
N ASP A 37 36.48 16.30 -5.30
CA ASP A 37 36.60 17.66 -5.84
C ASP A 37 37.64 17.77 -6.99
N GLU A 38 38.49 16.76 -7.11
CA GLU A 38 39.44 16.66 -8.23
C GLU A 38 38.78 15.94 -9.44
N ILE A 39 38.32 16.71 -10.43
CA ILE A 39 37.71 16.17 -11.67
C ILE A 39 38.62 15.15 -12.38
N ARG A 40 39.94 15.29 -12.25
CA ARG A 40 40.91 14.35 -12.85
C ARG A 40 40.82 12.97 -12.23
N VAL A 41 40.57 12.89 -10.92
CA VAL A 41 40.35 11.62 -10.18
C VAL A 41 39.03 10.96 -10.64
N LEU A 42 37.94 11.72 -10.69
CA LEU A 42 36.67 11.25 -11.18
C LEU A 42 36.75 10.68 -12.60
N ASN A 43 37.38 11.41 -13.53
CA ASN A 43 37.59 10.96 -14.91
C ASN A 43 38.44 9.69 -15.00
N ALA A 44 39.43 9.51 -14.12
CA ALA A 44 40.26 8.31 -14.08
C ALA A 44 39.46 7.10 -13.60
N ILE A 45 38.64 7.27 -12.57
CA ILE A 45 37.72 6.24 -12.07
C ILE A 45 36.72 5.85 -13.15
N GLU A 46 36.05 6.81 -13.75
CA GLU A 46 35.05 6.58 -14.80
C GLU A 46 35.63 5.79 -15.97
N ARG A 47 36.75 6.28 -16.52
CA ARG A 47 37.38 5.63 -17.67
C ARG A 47 37.81 4.18 -17.40
N THR A 48 38.18 3.87 -16.14
CA THR A 48 38.74 2.55 -15.80
C THR A 48 37.62 1.58 -15.38
N LEU A 49 36.53 2.05 -14.79
CA LEU A 49 35.52 1.19 -14.16
C LEU A 49 34.13 1.21 -14.83
N ARG A 50 33.87 2.07 -15.83
CA ARG A 50 32.58 2.21 -16.53
C ARG A 50 32.04 0.91 -17.14
N ASP A 51 32.92 -0.02 -17.52
CA ASP A 51 32.50 -1.31 -18.09
C ASP A 51 32.09 -2.32 -17.02
N LYS A 52 32.30 -2.02 -15.73
CA LYS A 52 32.08 -2.89 -14.58
C LYS A 52 31.06 -2.35 -13.60
N LEU A 53 30.82 -1.03 -13.61
CA LEU A 53 29.96 -0.30 -12.68
C LEU A 53 29.16 0.75 -13.45
N ASP A 54 27.92 0.99 -13.01
CA ASP A 54 27.15 2.17 -13.42
C ASP A 54 27.53 3.34 -12.53
N LEU A 55 28.37 4.23 -13.07
CA LEU A 55 29.03 5.28 -12.31
C LEU A 55 28.32 6.62 -12.52
N THR A 56 28.03 7.28 -11.41
CA THR A 56 27.64 8.71 -11.40
C THR A 56 28.70 9.50 -10.64
N MET A 57 29.09 10.64 -11.18
CA MET A 57 30.16 11.50 -10.64
C MET A 57 29.57 12.75 -10.02
N ALA A 58 30.09 13.14 -8.87
CA ALA A 58 29.79 14.41 -8.21
C ALA A 58 31.08 15.10 -7.80
N SER A 59 31.23 16.39 -8.11
CA SER A 59 32.42 17.19 -7.80
C SER A 59 32.33 17.88 -6.44
N SER A 60 31.25 17.70 -5.70
CA SER A 60 31.06 18.24 -4.34
C SER A 60 30.06 17.45 -3.52
N ALA A 61 30.11 17.59 -2.19
CA ALA A 61 29.18 16.99 -1.29
C ALA A 61 27.73 17.47 -1.53
N ALA A 62 27.53 18.74 -1.86
CA ALA A 62 26.22 19.32 -2.16
C ALA A 62 25.61 18.67 -3.42
N GLN A 63 26.41 18.52 -4.49
CA GLN A 63 25.99 17.85 -5.70
C GLN A 63 25.64 16.38 -5.44
N ALA A 64 26.44 15.68 -4.63
CA ALA A 64 26.18 14.28 -4.28
C ALA A 64 24.83 14.11 -3.55
N LEU A 65 24.53 14.97 -2.57
CA LEU A 65 23.23 14.92 -1.84
C LEU A 65 22.05 15.27 -2.77
N ALA A 66 22.20 16.26 -3.66
CA ALA A 66 21.17 16.58 -4.64
C ALA A 66 20.91 15.36 -5.58
N THR A 67 21.97 14.75 -6.10
CA THR A 67 21.87 13.57 -6.96
C THR A 67 21.19 12.40 -6.27
N LEU A 68 21.48 12.14 -4.98
CA LEU A 68 20.85 11.10 -4.21
C LEU A 68 19.34 11.33 -4.02
N ARG A 69 18.92 12.61 -3.85
CA ARG A 69 17.50 12.98 -3.64
C ARG A 69 16.68 12.98 -4.94
N GLU A 70 17.28 13.33 -6.06
CA GLU A 70 16.59 13.47 -7.35
C GLU A 70 16.48 12.16 -8.11
N THR A 71 17.33 11.17 -7.79
CA THR A 71 17.38 9.90 -8.51
C THR A 71 16.22 8.98 -8.12
N ARG A 72 15.49 8.46 -9.13
CA ARG A 72 14.43 7.46 -8.93
C ARG A 72 14.96 6.07 -8.58
N GLU A 73 16.12 5.71 -9.12
CA GLU A 73 16.74 4.41 -8.87
C GLU A 73 17.86 4.57 -7.82
N PRO A 74 17.81 3.83 -6.69
CA PRO A 74 18.76 4.01 -5.59
C PRO A 74 20.18 3.62 -5.96
N PHE A 75 21.15 4.35 -5.41
CA PHE A 75 22.54 3.95 -5.44
C PHE A 75 22.81 2.83 -4.42
N GLN A 76 23.67 1.89 -4.79
CA GLN A 76 24.10 0.81 -3.88
C GLN A 76 25.28 1.25 -3.00
N VAL A 77 26.19 2.03 -3.59
CA VAL A 77 27.42 2.44 -2.94
C VAL A 77 27.68 3.91 -3.21
N ILE A 78 28.17 4.62 -2.21
CA ILE A 78 28.81 5.93 -2.36
C ILE A 78 30.28 5.80 -1.99
N VAL A 79 31.16 6.34 -2.85
CA VAL A 79 32.60 6.47 -2.63
C VAL A 79 32.91 7.96 -2.54
N SER A 80 33.43 8.42 -1.41
CA SER A 80 33.72 9.85 -1.20
C SER A 80 35.16 10.06 -0.86
N ASP A 81 35.76 11.10 -1.42
CA ASP A 81 37.01 11.63 -0.89
C ASP A 81 36.81 12.21 0.50
N MET A 82 37.86 12.16 1.32
CA MET A 82 37.89 12.70 2.68
C MET A 82 37.97 14.23 2.69
N ARG A 83 38.81 14.79 1.85
CA ARG A 83 39.12 16.23 1.86
C ARG A 83 38.47 16.94 0.71
N MET A 84 37.30 17.50 0.92
CA MET A 84 36.60 18.33 -0.04
C MET A 84 36.30 19.71 0.54
N PRO A 85 36.22 20.74 -0.30
CA PRO A 85 35.75 22.07 0.13
C PRO A 85 34.37 22.05 0.73
N GLU A 86 34.07 22.99 1.63
CA GLU A 86 32.79 23.21 2.29
C GLU A 86 32.34 22.06 3.23
N MET A 87 32.27 20.83 2.74
CA MET A 87 31.86 19.66 3.51
C MET A 87 32.80 18.48 3.26
N ASN A 88 33.47 18.01 4.30
CA ASN A 88 34.34 16.84 4.20
C ASN A 88 33.56 15.53 4.00
N GLY A 89 34.29 14.49 3.50
CA GLY A 89 33.67 13.19 3.19
C GLY A 89 32.98 12.50 4.37
N ILE A 90 33.51 12.63 5.58
CA ILE A 90 32.90 12.03 6.77
C ILE A 90 31.53 12.65 7.03
N ASN A 91 31.43 13.97 7.01
CA ASN A 91 30.17 14.67 7.21
C ASN A 91 29.16 14.33 6.11
N LEU A 92 29.59 14.26 4.84
CA LEU A 92 28.75 13.79 3.75
C LEU A 92 28.20 12.37 4.05
N LEU A 93 29.08 11.42 4.41
CA LEU A 93 28.68 10.04 4.66
C LEU A 93 27.78 9.89 5.91
N MET A 94 27.91 10.78 6.89
CA MET A 94 26.96 10.86 8.02
C MET A 94 25.55 11.30 7.58
N HIS A 95 25.46 12.30 6.69
CA HIS A 95 24.18 12.70 6.10
C HIS A 95 23.57 11.58 5.27
N VAL A 96 24.38 10.92 4.43
CA VAL A 96 23.92 9.77 3.62
C VAL A 96 23.43 8.64 4.52
N ARG A 97 24.08 8.32 5.65
CA ARG A 97 23.60 7.31 6.59
C ARG A 97 22.21 7.62 7.12
N ARG A 98 21.94 8.89 7.41
CA ARG A 98 20.67 9.31 8.00
C ARG A 98 19.54 9.34 6.99
N GLU A 99 19.80 9.83 5.77
CA GLU A 99 18.79 9.99 4.73
C GLU A 99 18.64 8.74 3.84
N PHE A 100 19.74 8.01 3.61
CA PHE A 100 19.83 6.86 2.72
C PHE A 100 20.55 5.68 3.40
N PRO A 101 19.94 5.06 4.43
CA PRO A 101 20.62 4.07 5.27
C PRO A 101 21.12 2.85 4.52
N ASP A 102 20.47 2.49 3.40
CA ASP A 102 20.84 1.33 2.58
C ASP A 102 22.08 1.54 1.75
N VAL A 103 22.40 2.80 1.41
CA VAL A 103 23.58 3.10 0.60
C VAL A 103 24.83 2.80 1.40
N VAL A 104 25.67 1.88 0.90
CA VAL A 104 26.91 1.50 1.58
C VAL A 104 27.99 2.54 1.30
N ARG A 105 28.70 2.96 2.32
CA ARG A 105 29.59 4.12 2.35
C ARG A 105 31.05 3.70 2.38
N VAL A 106 31.82 4.14 1.38
CA VAL A 106 33.26 3.92 1.24
C VAL A 106 33.96 5.28 1.24
N LEU A 107 35.06 5.40 1.99
CA LEU A 107 35.83 6.63 2.09
C LEU A 107 37.23 6.46 1.47
N LEU A 108 37.66 7.44 0.68
CA LEU A 108 39.07 7.57 0.21
C LEU A 108 39.77 8.58 1.11
N THR A 109 40.95 8.26 1.64
CA THR A 109 41.62 9.11 2.62
C THR A 109 43.12 9.12 2.45
N GLY A 110 43.77 10.22 2.79
CA GLY A 110 45.26 10.31 2.91
C GLY A 110 45.74 9.75 4.26
N TYR A 111 47.02 9.43 4.35
CA TYR A 111 47.64 8.87 5.56
C TYR A 111 47.50 9.74 6.81
N ALA A 112 47.35 11.06 6.67
CA ALA A 112 47.31 11.98 7.81
C ALA A 112 45.99 11.96 8.62
N ASP A 113 44.92 11.30 8.12
CA ASP A 113 43.58 11.38 8.69
C ASP A 113 43.10 10.08 9.32
N LEU A 114 44.01 9.09 9.46
CA LEU A 114 43.67 7.72 9.87
C LEU A 114 42.95 7.61 11.24
N ASP A 115 43.37 8.39 12.23
CA ASP A 115 42.75 8.33 13.58
C ASP A 115 41.26 8.77 13.60
N VAL A 116 40.92 9.73 12.74
CA VAL A 116 39.54 10.21 12.59
C VAL A 116 38.69 9.20 11.84
N VAL A 117 39.28 8.58 10.81
CA VAL A 117 38.64 7.56 9.99
C VAL A 117 38.35 6.31 10.80
N VAL A 118 39.26 5.84 11.66
CA VAL A 118 39.07 4.68 12.53
C VAL A 118 37.89 4.90 13.47
N ARG A 119 37.72 6.09 14.03
CA ARG A 119 36.54 6.42 14.84
C ARG A 119 35.27 6.38 14.00
N ALA A 120 35.24 6.98 12.82
CA ALA A 120 34.08 7.00 11.95
C ALA A 120 33.66 5.59 11.46
N VAL A 121 34.61 4.67 11.31
CA VAL A 121 34.33 3.25 11.02
C VAL A 121 33.71 2.57 12.24
N ASN A 122 34.29 2.76 13.43
CA ASN A 122 33.79 2.15 14.68
C ASN A 122 32.38 2.64 15.04
N ASP A 123 32.07 3.90 14.76
CA ASP A 123 30.72 4.46 14.92
C ASP A 123 29.72 3.94 13.86
N GLY A 124 30.15 3.03 12.95
CA GLY A 124 29.31 2.44 11.90
C GLY A 124 28.90 3.41 10.80
N ASN A 125 29.59 4.56 10.68
CA ASN A 125 29.28 5.56 9.65
C ASN A 125 29.88 5.19 8.28
N ILE A 126 30.94 4.39 8.25
CA ILE A 126 31.73 4.01 7.06
C ILE A 126 31.89 2.50 7.04
N PHE A 127 31.57 1.86 5.91
CA PHE A 127 31.77 0.43 5.72
C PHE A 127 33.24 0.05 5.53
N ARG A 128 33.96 0.85 4.72
CA ARG A 128 35.39 0.66 4.44
C ARG A 128 36.05 1.97 4.07
N PHE A 129 37.32 2.10 4.39
CA PHE A 129 38.13 3.15 3.86
C PHE A 129 39.31 2.59 3.03
N LEU A 130 39.84 3.40 2.11
CA LEU A 130 41.02 3.14 1.30
C LEU A 130 42.01 4.29 1.43
N ALA A 131 43.26 3.98 1.72
CA ALA A 131 44.33 4.99 1.78
C ALA A 131 44.78 5.39 0.38
N LYS A 132 44.85 6.69 0.10
CA LYS A 132 45.46 7.25 -1.14
C LYS A 132 46.98 7.27 -0.99
N PRO A 133 47.76 6.82 -2.02
CA PRO A 133 47.32 6.34 -3.33
C PRO A 133 46.81 4.90 -3.28
N CYS A 134 45.60 4.64 -3.80
CA CYS A 134 45.05 3.32 -3.96
C CYS A 134 45.05 2.89 -5.43
N SER A 135 45.21 1.59 -5.67
CA SER A 135 45.09 1.09 -7.05
C SER A 135 43.60 1.01 -7.46
N MET A 136 43.31 1.10 -8.77
CA MET A 136 41.95 0.91 -9.28
C MET A 136 41.41 -0.50 -9.03
N ALA A 137 42.31 -1.49 -8.85
CA ALA A 137 41.95 -2.83 -8.46
C ALA A 137 41.43 -2.87 -7.01
N ASP A 138 42.15 -2.22 -6.08
CA ASP A 138 41.73 -2.13 -4.67
C ASP A 138 40.41 -1.39 -4.52
N LEU A 139 40.21 -0.30 -5.28
CA LEU A 139 38.95 0.44 -5.31
C LEU A 139 37.81 -0.43 -5.82
N LEU A 140 37.99 -1.17 -6.92
CA LEU A 140 37.00 -2.06 -7.47
C LEU A 140 36.63 -3.17 -6.47
N ASP A 141 37.61 -3.75 -5.80
CA ASP A 141 37.39 -4.81 -4.82
C ASP A 141 36.66 -4.28 -3.57
N ALA A 142 36.96 -3.06 -3.12
CA ALA A 142 36.22 -2.42 -2.05
C ALA A 142 34.78 -2.11 -2.44
N VAL A 143 34.54 -1.60 -3.65
CA VAL A 143 33.19 -1.34 -4.18
C VAL A 143 32.39 -2.66 -4.32
N ARG A 144 33.02 -3.73 -4.84
CA ARG A 144 32.37 -5.04 -4.91
C ARG A 144 31.98 -5.59 -3.55
N ALA A 145 32.83 -5.41 -2.54
CA ALA A 145 32.51 -5.79 -1.17
C ALA A 145 31.35 -4.95 -0.63
N ALA A 146 31.32 -3.64 -0.91
CA ALA A 146 30.25 -2.74 -0.53
C ALA A 146 28.92 -3.09 -1.23
N VAL A 147 28.95 -3.46 -2.52
CA VAL A 147 27.77 -3.95 -3.25
C VAL A 147 27.23 -5.24 -2.63
N ARG A 148 28.09 -6.19 -2.28
CA ARG A 148 27.65 -7.40 -1.57
C ARG A 148 26.98 -7.08 -0.24
N GLN A 149 27.52 -6.11 0.51
CA GLN A 149 26.93 -5.65 1.78
C GLN A 149 25.58 -4.99 1.55
N ASN A 150 25.44 -4.12 0.54
CA ASN A 150 24.16 -3.53 0.17
C ASN A 150 23.12 -4.59 -0.18
N ASN A 151 23.50 -5.57 -1.01
CA ASN A 151 22.59 -6.68 -1.38
C ASN A 151 22.13 -7.49 -0.17
N LEU A 152 23.01 -7.70 0.84
CA LEU A 152 22.64 -8.37 2.09
C LEU A 152 21.64 -7.54 2.89
N ILE A 153 21.88 -6.23 3.04
CA ILE A 153 20.98 -5.30 3.74
C ILE A 153 19.60 -5.29 3.06
N CYS A 154 19.57 -5.15 1.73
CA CYS A 154 18.33 -5.16 0.97
C CYS A 154 17.61 -6.51 1.03
N ALA A 155 18.35 -7.63 0.91
CA ALA A 155 17.76 -8.97 1.00
C ALA A 155 17.19 -9.25 2.39
N GLU A 156 17.88 -8.85 3.45
CA GLU A 156 17.38 -8.96 4.83
C GLU A 156 16.09 -8.15 5.00
N ARG A 157 16.05 -6.90 4.50
CA ARG A 157 14.86 -6.06 4.55
C ARG A 157 13.68 -6.72 3.82
N VAL A 158 13.89 -7.14 2.57
CA VAL A 158 12.85 -7.78 1.75
C VAL A 158 12.33 -9.06 2.43
N LEU A 159 13.22 -9.89 2.97
CA LEU A 159 12.84 -11.11 3.67
C LEU A 159 11.97 -10.80 4.89
N LEU A 160 12.37 -9.81 5.69
CA LEU A 160 11.62 -9.39 6.87
C LEU A 160 10.26 -8.80 6.49
N GLU A 161 10.20 -7.95 5.47
CA GLU A 161 8.93 -7.40 4.97
C GLU A 161 8.00 -8.50 4.44
N GLN A 162 8.53 -9.45 3.67
CA GLN A 162 7.74 -10.59 3.16
C GLN A 162 7.24 -11.49 4.31
N THR A 163 8.08 -11.73 5.32
CA THR A 163 7.69 -12.54 6.49
C THR A 163 6.58 -11.86 7.29
N VAL A 164 6.71 -10.56 7.55
CA VAL A 164 5.68 -9.77 8.25
C VAL A 164 4.40 -9.74 7.43
N LYS A 165 4.49 -9.44 6.12
CA LYS A 165 3.34 -9.43 5.22
C LYS A 165 2.64 -10.79 5.18
N GLY A 166 3.38 -11.88 5.01
CA GLY A 166 2.82 -13.24 5.02
C GLY A 166 2.14 -13.61 6.33
N SER A 167 2.69 -13.16 7.47
CA SER A 167 2.06 -13.35 8.78
C SER A 167 0.74 -12.58 8.90
N ILE A 168 0.69 -11.35 8.38
CA ILE A 168 -0.52 -10.53 8.37
C ILE A 168 -1.58 -11.10 7.43
N ASP A 169 -1.18 -11.59 6.26
CA ASP A 169 -2.09 -12.25 5.32
C ASP A 169 -2.71 -13.51 5.96
N ALA A 170 -1.92 -14.30 6.68
CA ALA A 170 -2.41 -15.46 7.43
C ALA A 170 -3.38 -15.05 8.55
N MET A 171 -3.06 -14.02 9.34
CA MET A 171 -3.95 -13.48 10.38
C MET A 171 -5.24 -12.91 9.78
N SER A 172 -5.16 -12.22 8.64
CA SER A 172 -6.31 -11.72 7.91
C SER A 172 -7.20 -12.86 7.40
N GLY A 173 -6.59 -13.97 6.95
CA GLY A 173 -7.29 -15.20 6.59
C GLY A 173 -8.03 -15.82 7.78
N ILE A 174 -7.40 -15.89 8.96
CA ILE A 174 -8.05 -16.36 10.19
C ILE A 174 -9.21 -15.44 10.59
N LEU A 175 -9.01 -14.11 10.50
CA LEU A 175 -10.07 -13.15 10.78
C LEU A 175 -11.25 -13.30 9.81
N ALA A 176 -10.97 -13.56 8.53
CA ALA A 176 -12.01 -13.81 7.53
C ALA A 176 -12.88 -15.04 7.85
N LEU A 177 -12.27 -16.07 8.45
CA LEU A 177 -12.97 -17.27 8.91
C LEU A 177 -13.72 -17.03 10.23
N ALA A 178 -13.08 -16.36 11.19
CA ALA A 178 -13.64 -16.13 12.52
C ALA A 178 -14.73 -15.04 12.54
N SER A 179 -14.58 -14.00 11.73
CA SER A 179 -15.51 -12.88 11.63
C SER A 179 -15.53 -12.30 10.21
N PRO A 180 -16.30 -12.92 9.29
CA PRO A 180 -16.41 -12.48 7.89
C PRO A 180 -16.88 -11.02 7.75
N THR A 181 -17.72 -10.55 8.65
CA THR A 181 -18.23 -9.17 8.69
C THR A 181 -17.13 -8.15 8.97
N LEU A 182 -16.29 -8.42 9.97
CA LEU A 182 -15.18 -7.52 10.32
C LEU A 182 -14.10 -7.52 9.25
N PHE A 183 -13.79 -8.70 8.67
CA PHE A 183 -12.85 -8.79 7.56
C PHE A 183 -13.35 -8.04 6.32
N GLY A 184 -14.61 -8.22 5.96
CA GLY A 184 -15.24 -7.50 4.84
C GLY A 184 -15.22 -5.98 5.06
N ARG A 185 -15.44 -5.53 6.30
CA ARG A 185 -15.32 -4.11 6.67
C ARG A 185 -13.88 -3.59 6.50
N GLY A 186 -12.88 -4.30 7.00
CA GLY A 186 -11.47 -3.96 6.81
C GLY A 186 -11.07 -3.87 5.34
N SER A 187 -11.56 -4.79 4.52
CA SER A 187 -11.33 -4.78 3.06
C SER A 187 -11.97 -3.56 2.39
N ARG A 188 -13.19 -3.16 2.78
CA ARG A 188 -13.83 -1.94 2.25
C ARG A 188 -13.09 -0.68 2.68
N VAL A 189 -12.66 -0.59 3.95
CA VAL A 189 -11.83 0.52 4.45
C VAL A 189 -10.52 0.61 3.65
N LYS A 190 -9.85 -0.51 3.40
CA LYS A 190 -8.64 -0.57 2.59
C LYS A 190 -8.88 -0.03 1.17
N ASN A 191 -9.92 -0.49 0.50
CA ASN A 191 -10.24 -0.05 -0.87
C ASN A 191 -10.58 1.46 -0.93
N LEU A 192 -11.31 1.97 0.04
CA LEU A 192 -11.60 3.43 0.16
C LEU A 192 -10.31 4.22 0.39
N ALA A 193 -9.44 3.74 1.28
CA ALA A 193 -8.15 4.38 1.56
C ALA A 193 -7.27 4.43 0.29
N GLU A 194 -7.21 3.34 -0.47
CA GLU A 194 -6.46 3.25 -1.73
C GLU A 194 -6.95 4.28 -2.75
N LEU A 195 -8.27 4.37 -2.96
CA LEU A 195 -8.87 5.34 -3.89
C LEU A 195 -8.58 6.79 -3.46
N MET A 196 -8.78 7.10 -2.18
CA MET A 196 -8.52 8.44 -1.65
C MET A 196 -7.03 8.82 -1.73
N CYS A 197 -6.14 7.89 -1.47
CA CYS A 197 -4.69 8.11 -1.58
C CYS A 197 -4.28 8.39 -3.03
N ALA A 198 -4.83 7.65 -4.00
CA ALA A 198 -4.57 7.88 -5.42
C ALA A 198 -4.98 9.30 -5.84
N GLU A 199 -6.18 9.75 -5.45
CA GLU A 199 -6.68 11.10 -5.76
C GLU A 199 -5.92 12.21 -5.01
N ALA A 200 -5.48 11.94 -3.78
CA ALA A 200 -4.70 12.90 -2.98
C ALA A 200 -3.21 12.95 -3.36
N GLY A 201 -2.72 12.05 -4.23
CA GLY A 201 -1.30 11.92 -4.53
C GLY A 201 -0.46 11.44 -3.34
N ILE A 202 -1.05 10.60 -2.47
CA ILE A 202 -0.40 9.98 -1.31
C ILE A 202 0.00 8.56 -1.68
N ALA A 203 1.23 8.16 -1.31
CA ALA A 203 1.67 6.78 -1.52
C ALA A 203 0.85 5.81 -0.69
N PHE A 204 0.26 4.80 -1.32
CA PHE A 204 -0.48 3.73 -0.66
C PHE A 204 0.45 2.53 -0.46
N ASP A 205 1.30 2.62 0.56
CA ASP A 205 2.28 1.62 0.90
C ASP A 205 1.68 0.42 1.67
N TRP A 206 2.51 -0.59 1.94
CA TRP A 206 2.06 -1.79 2.65
C TRP A 206 1.66 -1.50 4.11
N GLN A 207 2.28 -0.51 4.76
CA GLN A 207 1.96 -0.12 6.13
C GLN A 207 0.54 0.44 6.21
N LEU A 208 0.16 1.30 5.27
CA LEU A 208 -1.19 1.84 5.19
C LEU A 208 -2.22 0.76 4.84
N GLN A 209 -1.89 -0.17 3.93
CA GLN A 209 -2.75 -1.32 3.61
C GLN A 209 -3.03 -2.17 4.84
N VAL A 210 -1.99 -2.51 5.59
CA VAL A 210 -2.08 -3.29 6.83
C VAL A 210 -2.86 -2.54 7.90
N SER A 211 -2.58 -1.23 8.06
CA SER A 211 -3.31 -0.39 9.01
C SER A 211 -4.81 -0.39 8.73
N ALA A 212 -5.20 -0.30 7.46
CA ALA A 212 -6.61 -0.34 7.06
C ALA A 212 -7.27 -1.69 7.38
N LEU A 213 -6.61 -2.81 7.04
CA LEU A 213 -7.12 -4.14 7.32
C LEU A 213 -7.25 -4.43 8.83
N LEU A 214 -6.23 -4.06 9.60
CA LEU A 214 -6.19 -4.33 11.03
C LEU A 214 -6.96 -3.32 11.87
N SER A 215 -7.33 -2.15 11.35
CA SER A 215 -8.06 -1.11 12.08
C SER A 215 -9.35 -1.60 12.75
N GLN A 216 -9.94 -2.67 12.22
CA GLN A 216 -11.20 -3.24 12.68
C GLN A 216 -11.03 -4.38 13.69
N ILE A 217 -9.80 -4.89 13.91
CA ILE A 217 -9.59 -6.13 14.68
C ILE A 217 -10.05 -6.01 16.14
N GLY A 218 -9.89 -4.85 16.75
CA GLY A 218 -10.33 -4.61 18.12
C GLY A 218 -11.85 -4.68 18.31
N ARG A 219 -12.61 -4.55 17.24
CA ARG A 219 -14.10 -4.68 17.30
C ARG A 219 -14.56 -6.10 17.61
N ILE A 220 -13.69 -7.11 17.47
CA ILE A 220 -14.01 -8.48 17.86
C ILE A 220 -14.36 -8.61 19.35
N THR A 221 -13.92 -7.65 20.17
CA THR A 221 -14.21 -7.63 21.61
C THR A 221 -15.53 -6.95 21.96
N LEU A 222 -16.21 -6.35 20.98
CA LEU A 222 -17.50 -5.72 21.21
C LEU A 222 -18.61 -6.78 21.26
N PRO A 223 -19.54 -6.71 22.22
CA PRO A 223 -20.74 -7.53 22.22
C PRO A 223 -21.56 -7.36 20.92
N ASP A 224 -22.21 -8.43 20.48
CA ASP A 224 -23.03 -8.41 19.25
C ASP A 224 -24.12 -7.34 19.29
N THR A 225 -24.67 -7.05 20.47
CA THR A 225 -25.67 -5.97 20.67
C THR A 225 -25.12 -4.59 20.32
N ILE A 226 -23.86 -4.31 20.67
CA ILE A 226 -23.20 -3.04 20.33
C ILE A 226 -22.87 -3.02 18.83
N ALA A 227 -22.39 -4.14 18.29
CA ALA A 227 -22.10 -4.27 16.86
C ALA A 227 -23.37 -4.03 16.01
N ALA A 228 -24.52 -4.55 16.43
CA ALA A 228 -25.82 -4.32 15.77
C ALA A 228 -26.21 -2.84 15.83
N LYS A 229 -26.14 -2.18 17.00
CA LYS A 229 -26.44 -0.75 17.15
C LYS A 229 -25.55 0.12 16.28
N LEU A 230 -24.26 -0.20 16.17
CA LEU A 230 -23.33 0.52 15.29
C LEU A 230 -23.71 0.38 13.80
N ALA A 231 -24.21 -0.79 13.40
CA ALA A 231 -24.65 -1.04 12.04
C ALA A 231 -25.94 -0.29 11.69
N THR A 232 -26.90 -0.23 12.62
CA THR A 232 -28.20 0.47 12.42
C THR A 232 -28.11 1.99 12.67
N GLY A 233 -27.11 2.42 13.44
CA GLY A 233 -26.96 3.80 13.88
C GLY A 233 -27.79 4.16 15.12
N ASP A 234 -28.23 3.13 15.87
CA ASP A 234 -28.96 3.32 17.11
C ASP A 234 -28.10 3.98 18.19
N PRO A 235 -28.70 4.77 19.08
CA PRO A 235 -27.96 5.45 20.13
C PRO A 235 -27.31 4.45 21.08
N LEU A 236 -26.04 4.74 21.40
CA LEU A 236 -25.28 4.00 22.40
C LEU A 236 -25.48 4.62 23.78
N THR A 237 -25.51 3.80 24.82
CA THR A 237 -25.35 4.28 26.19
C THR A 237 -23.93 4.77 26.44
N ASP A 238 -23.70 5.54 27.51
CA ASP A 238 -22.37 6.04 27.85
C ASP A 238 -21.34 4.90 28.04
N GLN A 239 -21.76 3.78 28.60
CA GLN A 239 -20.91 2.59 28.77
C GLN A 239 -20.58 1.92 27.43
N GLU A 240 -21.56 1.78 26.53
CA GLU A 240 -21.33 1.23 25.20
C GLU A 240 -20.43 2.15 24.36
N ALA A 241 -20.62 3.48 24.43
CA ALA A 241 -19.78 4.46 23.78
C ALA A 241 -18.32 4.38 24.28
N ALA A 242 -18.13 4.21 25.59
CA ALA A 242 -16.80 4.01 26.19
C ALA A 242 -16.11 2.73 25.69
N MET A 243 -16.87 1.64 25.50
CA MET A 243 -16.33 0.41 24.90
C MET A 243 -15.86 0.63 23.45
N VAL A 244 -16.66 1.32 22.65
CA VAL A 244 -16.31 1.64 21.26
C VAL A 244 -15.08 2.55 21.17
N GLN A 245 -14.96 3.53 22.06
CA GLN A 245 -13.80 4.43 22.12
C GLN A 245 -12.50 3.71 22.47
N ARG A 246 -12.56 2.54 23.11
CA ARG A 246 -11.37 1.72 23.43
C ARG A 246 -10.93 0.78 22.31
N VAL A 247 -11.67 0.68 21.21
CA VAL A 247 -11.33 -0.20 20.08
C VAL A 247 -9.92 0.05 19.53
N PRO A 248 -9.44 1.30 19.33
CA PRO A 248 -8.05 1.54 18.89
C PRO A 248 -7.02 1.02 19.88
N GLU A 249 -7.23 1.22 21.18
CA GLU A 249 -6.34 0.73 22.23
C GLU A 249 -6.28 -0.80 22.26
N VAL A 250 -7.43 -1.47 22.14
CA VAL A 250 -7.51 -2.93 22.04
C VAL A 250 -6.79 -3.44 20.80
N THR A 251 -7.00 -2.80 19.65
CA THR A 251 -6.31 -3.13 18.40
C THR A 251 -4.79 -3.00 18.58
N TYR A 252 -4.34 -1.88 19.15
CA TYR A 252 -2.93 -1.65 19.45
C TYR A 252 -2.33 -2.78 20.30
N ASN A 253 -3.01 -3.15 21.41
CA ASN A 253 -2.54 -4.19 22.33
C ASN A 253 -2.46 -5.59 21.68
N ILE A 254 -3.32 -5.89 20.70
CA ILE A 254 -3.28 -7.16 19.97
C ILE A 254 -2.06 -7.23 19.05
N ILE A 255 -1.67 -6.13 18.40
CA ILE A 255 -0.65 -6.16 17.36
C ILE A 255 0.71 -5.59 17.79
N CYS A 256 0.83 -4.96 18.97
CA CYS A 256 2.06 -4.31 19.43
C CYS A 256 3.24 -5.28 19.62
N SER A 257 2.98 -6.59 19.75
CA SER A 257 4.02 -7.61 19.87
C SER A 257 4.64 -8.01 18.51
N ILE A 258 4.03 -7.58 17.39
CA ILE A 258 4.55 -7.88 16.05
C ILE A 258 5.65 -6.86 15.72
N PRO A 259 6.89 -7.31 15.47
CA PRO A 259 7.99 -6.38 15.19
C PRO A 259 7.76 -5.60 13.88
N ARG A 260 8.32 -4.40 13.82
CA ARG A 260 8.30 -3.51 12.63
C ARG A 260 6.92 -3.04 12.17
N LEU A 261 5.95 -3.04 13.05
CA LEU A 261 4.65 -2.41 12.81
C LEU A 261 4.53 -1.02 13.44
N ASP A 262 5.64 -0.33 13.72
CA ASP A 262 5.65 0.95 14.41
C ASP A 262 4.75 1.99 13.73
N GLU A 263 4.82 2.11 12.40
CA GLU A 263 3.99 3.03 11.62
C GLU A 263 2.51 2.60 11.60
N VAL A 264 2.25 1.29 11.55
CA VAL A 264 0.88 0.73 11.65
C VAL A 264 0.31 1.00 13.04
N LEU A 265 1.09 0.80 14.10
CA LEU A 265 0.70 1.08 15.48
C LEU A 265 0.39 2.56 15.68
N MET A 266 1.24 3.45 15.14
CA MET A 266 0.99 4.89 15.15
C MET A 266 -0.28 5.25 14.40
N ALA A 267 -0.52 4.69 13.22
CA ALA A 267 -1.74 4.93 12.46
C ALA A 267 -2.99 4.52 13.24
N ILE A 268 -2.98 3.35 13.88
CA ILE A 268 -4.09 2.84 14.69
C ILE A 268 -4.30 3.67 15.95
N GLN A 269 -3.22 4.04 16.64
CA GLN A 269 -3.30 4.84 17.85
C GLN A 269 -3.96 6.20 17.61
N PHE A 270 -3.68 6.83 16.45
CA PHE A 270 -4.16 8.17 16.10
C PHE A 270 -5.38 8.17 15.16
N MET A 271 -5.96 7.01 14.81
CA MET A 271 -7.06 6.94 13.84
C MET A 271 -8.36 7.64 14.28
N ASP A 272 -8.51 7.95 15.57
CA ASP A 272 -9.65 8.70 16.10
C ASP A 272 -9.29 10.18 16.41
N LYS A 273 -8.05 10.60 16.13
CA LYS A 273 -7.61 11.98 16.30
C LYS A 273 -8.22 12.88 15.23
N ASN A 274 -8.82 13.99 15.62
CA ASN A 274 -9.32 15.00 14.71
C ASN A 274 -8.18 15.85 14.15
N PHE A 275 -8.33 16.32 12.94
CA PHE A 275 -7.34 17.16 12.27
C PHE A 275 -7.05 18.46 13.03
N ASP A 276 -8.06 19.02 13.71
CA ASP A 276 -7.94 20.20 14.59
C ASP A 276 -7.19 19.93 15.92
N GLY A 277 -6.82 18.67 16.18
CA GLY A 277 -6.12 18.26 17.40
C GLY A 277 -7.03 17.83 18.54
N THR A 278 -8.34 17.87 18.39
CA THR A 278 -9.30 17.28 19.34
C THR A 278 -9.40 15.76 19.15
N GLY A 279 -10.19 15.07 19.94
CA GLY A 279 -10.36 13.60 19.84
C GLY A 279 -9.27 12.81 20.56
N SER A 280 -9.19 11.48 20.28
CA SER A 280 -8.29 10.54 20.94
C SER A 280 -7.12 10.16 20.03
N PRO A 281 -5.90 10.00 20.57
CA PRO A 281 -5.48 10.24 21.95
C PRO A 281 -5.41 11.73 22.29
N ARG A 282 -5.57 12.08 23.58
CA ARG A 282 -5.41 13.47 24.02
C ARG A 282 -3.94 13.90 23.86
N GLY A 283 -3.71 15.12 23.38
CA GLY A 283 -2.35 15.65 23.17
C GLY A 283 -2.35 16.85 22.22
N LYS A 284 -1.19 17.47 22.04
CA LYS A 284 -1.02 18.69 21.24
C LYS A 284 -0.86 18.44 19.73
N ILE A 285 -0.79 17.18 19.31
CA ILE A 285 -0.61 16.81 17.90
C ILE A 285 -1.87 17.16 17.11
N SER A 286 -1.73 17.91 16.01
CA SER A 286 -2.83 18.35 15.15
C SER A 286 -2.36 18.58 13.72
N GLY A 287 -3.28 18.68 12.77
CA GLY A 287 -2.97 18.99 11.38
C GLY A 287 -2.07 17.95 10.74
N GLU A 288 -1.04 18.41 10.07
CA GLU A 288 -0.09 17.55 9.35
C GLU A 288 0.86 16.77 10.26
N ASP A 289 0.98 17.12 11.53
CA ASP A 289 1.76 16.35 12.52
C ASP A 289 1.10 15.01 12.86
N ILE A 290 -0.20 14.84 12.60
CA ILE A 290 -0.89 13.55 12.70
C ILE A 290 -0.40 12.65 11.57
N PRO A 291 0.03 11.40 11.85
CA PRO A 291 0.46 10.47 10.79
C PRO A 291 -0.54 10.40 9.64
N VAL A 292 -0.06 10.49 8.41
CA VAL A 292 -0.94 10.51 7.22
C VAL A 292 -1.85 9.29 7.17
N ALA A 293 -1.34 8.11 7.52
CA ALA A 293 -2.11 6.88 7.58
C ALA A 293 -3.27 6.98 8.59
N ALA A 294 -3.06 7.60 9.76
CA ALA A 294 -4.12 7.83 10.74
C ALA A 294 -5.24 8.73 10.19
N ARG A 295 -4.86 9.83 9.49
CA ARG A 295 -5.82 10.75 8.84
C ARG A 295 -6.65 10.05 7.77
N VAL A 296 -6.02 9.20 6.95
CA VAL A 296 -6.69 8.37 5.93
C VAL A 296 -7.65 7.38 6.59
N LEU A 297 -7.19 6.65 7.62
CA LEU A 297 -8.02 5.68 8.33
C LEU A 297 -9.24 6.33 8.99
N LYS A 298 -9.08 7.49 9.62
CA LYS A 298 -10.19 8.22 10.22
C LYS A 298 -11.31 8.48 9.23
N LEU A 299 -10.96 9.05 8.09
CA LEU A 299 -11.94 9.36 7.05
C LEU A 299 -12.53 8.09 6.43
N ALA A 300 -11.71 7.10 6.07
CA ALA A 300 -12.16 5.83 5.47
C ALA A 300 -13.11 5.05 6.39
N ASN A 301 -12.79 4.99 7.69
CA ASN A 301 -13.65 4.33 8.69
C ASN A 301 -15.02 5.02 8.82
N ARG A 302 -15.05 6.36 8.78
CA ARG A 302 -16.31 7.10 8.87
C ARG A 302 -17.15 6.96 7.61
N ILE A 303 -16.52 7.00 6.45
CA ILE A 303 -17.21 6.77 5.16
C ILE A 303 -17.84 5.37 5.17
N GLU A 304 -17.07 4.35 5.52
CA GLU A 304 -17.54 2.96 5.55
C GLU A 304 -18.69 2.79 6.53
N GLU A 305 -18.64 3.43 7.68
CA GLU A 305 -19.71 3.41 8.67
C GLU A 305 -21.02 4.00 8.10
N LEU A 306 -20.95 5.16 7.45
CA LEU A 306 -22.12 5.83 6.89
C LEU A 306 -22.68 5.06 5.68
N GLN A 307 -21.81 4.52 4.80
CA GLN A 307 -22.22 3.67 3.69
C GLN A 307 -22.86 2.36 4.18
N GLY A 308 -22.32 1.76 5.24
CA GLY A 308 -22.91 0.59 5.90
C GLY A 308 -24.33 0.83 6.43
N ARG A 309 -24.65 2.09 6.76
CA ARG A 309 -26.02 2.53 7.13
C ARG A 309 -26.91 2.84 5.92
N GLY A 310 -26.44 2.59 4.69
CA GLY A 310 -27.20 2.82 3.46
C GLY A 310 -27.16 4.26 2.93
N TYR A 311 -26.24 5.11 3.42
CA TYR A 311 -26.09 6.47 2.88
C TYR A 311 -25.42 6.43 1.51
N SER A 312 -25.98 7.17 0.55
CA SER A 312 -25.32 7.41 -0.76
C SER A 312 -24.02 8.19 -0.58
N ALA A 313 -23.11 8.09 -1.55
CA ALA A 313 -21.82 8.78 -1.51
C ALA A 313 -21.99 10.29 -1.29
N ARG A 314 -22.97 10.92 -1.92
CA ARG A 314 -23.31 12.34 -1.76
C ARG A 314 -23.74 12.66 -0.33
N ARG A 315 -24.67 11.87 0.23
CA ARG A 315 -25.13 12.06 1.60
C ARG A 315 -24.03 11.84 2.64
N VAL A 316 -23.11 10.92 2.36
CA VAL A 316 -21.89 10.74 3.18
C VAL A 316 -21.06 12.01 3.16
N LEU A 317 -20.77 12.57 1.98
CA LEU A 317 -20.00 13.79 1.83
C LEU A 317 -20.63 14.98 2.58
N ASP A 318 -21.94 15.15 2.45
CA ASP A 318 -22.67 16.21 3.17
C ASP A 318 -22.56 16.04 4.70
N SER A 319 -22.65 14.80 5.19
CA SER A 319 -22.47 14.48 6.62
C SER A 319 -21.07 14.79 7.12
N LEU A 320 -20.04 14.47 6.32
CA LEU A 320 -18.64 14.73 6.67
C LEU A 320 -18.33 16.23 6.72
N ARG A 321 -18.93 17.04 5.85
CA ARG A 321 -18.75 18.50 5.81
C ARG A 321 -19.28 19.21 7.05
N VAL A 322 -20.26 18.64 7.73
CA VAL A 322 -20.81 19.18 8.99
C VAL A 322 -19.83 18.98 10.16
N GLU A 323 -19.00 17.94 10.12
CA GLU A 323 -18.00 17.62 11.15
C GLU A 323 -16.73 18.49 10.95
N VAL A 324 -16.85 19.82 11.11
CA VAL A 324 -15.79 20.81 10.88
C VAL A 324 -14.56 20.51 11.76
N GLY A 325 -13.38 20.50 11.17
CA GLY A 325 -12.11 20.24 11.87
C GLY A 325 -11.79 18.78 12.15
N ALA A 326 -12.72 17.84 11.85
CA ALA A 326 -12.49 16.42 12.12
C ALA A 326 -11.54 15.77 11.12
N TYR A 327 -11.57 16.16 9.85
CA TYR A 327 -10.87 15.49 8.75
C TYR A 327 -9.84 16.40 8.08
N ASP A 328 -8.81 15.77 7.48
CA ASP A 328 -7.85 16.45 6.61
C ASP A 328 -8.57 16.99 5.36
N PRO A 329 -8.50 18.31 5.08
CA PRO A 329 -9.19 18.92 3.94
C PRO A 329 -8.75 18.34 2.58
N ARG A 330 -7.48 17.89 2.46
CA ARG A 330 -6.96 17.27 1.23
C ARG A 330 -7.64 15.93 0.98
N LEU A 331 -7.79 15.11 2.02
CA LEU A 331 -8.45 13.81 1.94
C LEU A 331 -9.96 13.95 1.72
N LEU A 332 -10.59 14.94 2.34
CA LEU A 332 -12.00 15.22 2.11
C LEU A 332 -12.27 15.60 0.64
N LYS A 333 -11.41 16.43 0.06
CA LYS A 333 -11.47 16.78 -1.36
C LYS A 333 -11.21 15.56 -2.26
N ALA A 334 -10.27 14.69 -1.88
CA ALA A 334 -10.03 13.44 -2.62
C ALA A 334 -11.26 12.52 -2.59
N TYR A 335 -11.93 12.40 -1.44
CA TYR A 335 -13.17 11.63 -1.36
C TYR A 335 -14.30 12.23 -2.19
N GLU A 336 -14.40 13.57 -2.29
CA GLU A 336 -15.37 14.23 -3.17
C GLU A 336 -15.20 13.76 -4.63
N ALA A 337 -13.97 13.75 -5.15
CA ALA A 337 -13.68 13.25 -6.49
C ALA A 337 -14.04 11.75 -6.65
N VAL A 338 -13.74 10.93 -5.64
CA VAL A 338 -14.13 9.50 -5.62
C VAL A 338 -15.66 9.34 -5.64
N ALA A 339 -16.39 10.15 -4.87
CA ALA A 339 -17.84 10.13 -4.80
C ALA A 339 -18.49 10.53 -6.14
N ASP A 340 -17.99 11.58 -6.79
CA ASP A 340 -18.46 12.03 -8.10
C ASP A 340 -18.24 10.95 -9.17
N MET A 341 -17.06 10.32 -9.20
CA MET A 341 -16.79 9.18 -10.10
C MET A 341 -17.72 7.98 -9.84
N ALA A 342 -18.04 7.71 -8.58
CA ALA A 342 -18.97 6.64 -8.23
C ALA A 342 -20.40 6.93 -8.69
N GLU A 343 -20.85 8.18 -8.59
CA GLU A 343 -22.16 8.60 -9.09
C GLU A 343 -22.23 8.55 -10.63
N GLU A 344 -21.18 8.99 -11.33
CA GLU A 344 -21.09 8.87 -12.79
C GLU A 344 -21.15 7.41 -13.25
N ARG A 345 -20.47 6.50 -12.51
CA ARG A 345 -20.54 5.05 -12.79
C ARG A 345 -21.89 4.44 -12.45
N ALA A 346 -22.58 4.97 -11.44
CA ALA A 346 -23.91 4.54 -11.02
C ALA A 346 -25.04 5.18 -11.84
N GLY A 347 -24.73 6.14 -12.72
CA GLY A 347 -25.68 6.81 -13.60
C GLY A 347 -26.36 5.86 -14.58
N PRO A 348 -27.50 6.27 -15.18
CA PRO A 348 -28.17 5.50 -16.19
C PRO A 348 -27.25 5.16 -17.35
N ARG A 349 -27.18 3.88 -17.73
CA ARG A 349 -26.40 3.40 -18.87
C ARG A 349 -27.30 2.72 -19.88
N GLY A 350 -27.09 3.04 -21.13
CA GLY A 350 -27.71 2.31 -22.23
C GLY A 350 -26.94 1.03 -22.51
N LEU A 351 -27.54 -0.12 -22.31
CA LEU A 351 -26.94 -1.44 -22.56
C LEU A 351 -27.60 -2.13 -23.75
N LEU A 352 -26.83 -2.97 -24.41
CA LEU A 352 -27.35 -3.95 -25.35
C LEU A 352 -27.92 -5.17 -24.57
N MET A 353 -28.78 -5.96 -25.22
CA MET A 353 -29.47 -7.09 -24.58
C MET A 353 -28.51 -8.08 -23.92
N HIS A 354 -27.38 -8.40 -24.56
CA HIS A 354 -26.40 -9.36 -24.06
C HIS A 354 -25.59 -8.89 -22.81
N GLU A 355 -25.65 -7.59 -22.53
CA GLU A 355 -24.99 -6.97 -21.38
C GLU A 355 -25.88 -6.92 -20.14
N LEU A 356 -27.21 -7.16 -20.31
CA LEU A 356 -28.18 -7.12 -19.21
C LEU A 356 -27.92 -8.26 -18.21
N ARG A 357 -27.92 -7.95 -16.91
CA ARG A 357 -27.67 -8.90 -15.83
C ARG A 357 -28.77 -8.81 -14.75
N ILE A 358 -28.96 -9.91 -14.02
CA ILE A 358 -29.85 -9.96 -12.87
C ILE A 358 -29.36 -8.97 -11.81
N GLY A 359 -30.30 -8.30 -11.13
CA GLY A 359 -30.02 -7.28 -10.11
C GLY A 359 -29.89 -5.85 -10.65
N MET A 360 -29.77 -5.65 -11.97
CA MET A 360 -29.80 -4.32 -12.56
C MET A 360 -31.21 -3.72 -12.47
N VAL A 361 -31.33 -2.40 -12.30
CA VAL A 361 -32.63 -1.71 -12.23
C VAL A 361 -32.89 -0.95 -13.51
N MET A 362 -34.03 -1.18 -14.12
CA MET A 362 -34.45 -0.46 -15.33
C MET A 362 -34.76 1.01 -15.00
N VAL A 363 -34.13 1.94 -15.70
CA VAL A 363 -34.39 3.39 -15.53
C VAL A 363 -35.59 3.81 -16.37
N GLU A 364 -35.74 3.24 -17.54
CA GLU A 364 -36.84 3.50 -18.47
C GLU A 364 -37.65 2.24 -18.72
N PRO A 365 -38.93 2.37 -19.05
CA PRO A 365 -39.76 1.21 -19.40
C PRO A 365 -39.29 0.58 -20.72
N VAL A 366 -39.25 -0.76 -20.76
CA VAL A 366 -38.91 -1.50 -21.99
C VAL A 366 -40.16 -1.86 -22.76
N TRP A 367 -40.17 -1.51 -24.01
CA TRP A 367 -41.28 -1.78 -24.93
C TRP A 367 -40.85 -2.74 -26.05
N SER A 368 -41.75 -3.65 -26.39
CA SER A 368 -41.60 -4.43 -27.63
C SER A 368 -41.90 -3.56 -28.83
N ARG A 369 -41.42 -3.93 -30.03
CA ARG A 369 -41.77 -3.25 -31.27
C ARG A 369 -43.26 -3.30 -31.59
N ALA A 370 -43.99 -4.23 -31.01
CA ALA A 370 -45.46 -4.33 -31.13
C ALA A 370 -46.23 -3.43 -30.13
N GLY A 371 -45.52 -2.55 -29.36
CA GLY A 371 -46.15 -1.62 -28.43
C GLY A 371 -46.58 -2.24 -27.09
N VAL A 372 -46.11 -3.46 -26.76
CA VAL A 372 -46.35 -4.11 -25.45
C VAL A 372 -45.25 -3.68 -24.49
N MET A 373 -45.64 -3.15 -23.33
CA MET A 373 -44.72 -2.87 -22.23
C MET A 373 -44.25 -4.17 -21.56
N LEU A 374 -42.95 -4.43 -21.57
CA LEU A 374 -42.36 -5.64 -21.03
C LEU A 374 -41.87 -5.46 -19.59
N VAL A 375 -41.35 -4.29 -19.30
CA VAL A 375 -40.77 -3.92 -18.00
C VAL A 375 -41.12 -2.47 -17.70
N ALA A 376 -41.47 -2.17 -16.46
CA ALA A 376 -41.69 -0.81 -16.00
C ALA A 376 -40.38 -0.17 -15.53
N ALA A 377 -40.29 1.16 -15.57
CA ALA A 377 -39.22 1.90 -14.93
C ALA A 377 -39.15 1.61 -13.43
N GLY A 378 -37.94 1.51 -12.86
CA GLY A 378 -37.71 1.19 -11.46
C GLY A 378 -37.76 -0.31 -11.13
N GLN A 379 -38.06 -1.18 -12.09
CA GLN A 379 -38.13 -2.62 -11.87
C GLN A 379 -36.74 -3.26 -11.94
N GLU A 380 -36.44 -4.11 -10.94
CA GLU A 380 -35.22 -4.89 -10.90
C GLU A 380 -35.28 -6.08 -11.87
N VAL A 381 -34.19 -6.35 -12.57
CA VAL A 381 -34.06 -7.48 -13.49
C VAL A 381 -33.90 -8.76 -12.69
N THR A 382 -34.96 -9.55 -12.63
CA THR A 382 -34.95 -10.91 -12.08
C THR A 382 -34.69 -11.94 -13.18
N GLU A 383 -34.41 -13.20 -12.82
CA GLU A 383 -34.18 -14.29 -13.77
C GLU A 383 -35.39 -14.48 -14.72
N GLY A 384 -36.58 -14.47 -14.18
CA GLY A 384 -37.83 -14.60 -14.97
C GLY A 384 -38.05 -13.41 -15.89
N LEU A 385 -37.69 -12.19 -15.44
CA LEU A 385 -37.78 -10.98 -16.24
C LEU A 385 -36.76 -10.96 -17.35
N LEU A 386 -35.52 -11.37 -17.07
CA LEU A 386 -34.45 -11.50 -18.07
C LEU A 386 -34.87 -12.48 -19.19
N GLY A 387 -35.37 -13.66 -18.84
CA GLY A 387 -35.86 -14.63 -19.81
C GLY A 387 -37.03 -14.08 -20.64
N ARG A 388 -37.95 -13.32 -20.02
CA ARG A 388 -39.07 -12.66 -20.75
C ARG A 388 -38.54 -11.63 -21.76
N ILE A 389 -37.61 -10.77 -21.38
CA ILE A 389 -37.05 -9.76 -22.27
C ILE A 389 -36.28 -10.43 -23.41
N GLN A 390 -35.52 -11.49 -23.15
CA GLN A 390 -34.81 -12.28 -24.17
C GLN A 390 -35.76 -12.88 -25.20
N ASN A 391 -36.83 -13.54 -24.74
CA ASN A 391 -37.84 -14.15 -25.63
C ASN A 391 -38.47 -13.10 -26.56
N TYR A 392 -38.79 -11.91 -26.02
CA TYR A 392 -39.35 -10.84 -26.86
C TYR A 392 -38.32 -10.19 -27.78
N HIS A 393 -37.06 -10.11 -27.34
CA HIS A 393 -35.96 -9.63 -28.18
C HIS A 393 -35.81 -10.51 -29.44
N ASP A 394 -35.84 -11.84 -29.22
CA ASP A 394 -35.57 -12.81 -30.29
C ASP A 394 -36.77 -13.00 -31.25
N THR A 395 -38.00 -12.78 -30.76
CA THR A 395 -39.22 -13.05 -31.55
C THR A 395 -39.83 -11.80 -32.17
N VAL A 396 -40.02 -10.75 -31.41
CA VAL A 396 -40.75 -9.54 -31.79
C VAL A 396 -39.81 -8.34 -31.99
N GLY A 397 -38.67 -8.36 -31.29
CA GLY A 397 -37.76 -7.25 -31.16
C GLY A 397 -38.16 -6.26 -30.06
N ILE A 398 -37.15 -5.70 -29.40
CA ILE A 398 -37.29 -4.67 -28.37
C ILE A 398 -36.55 -3.38 -28.80
N ALA A 399 -36.89 -2.26 -28.17
CA ALA A 399 -36.14 -1.03 -28.32
C ALA A 399 -34.80 -1.14 -27.54
N VAL A 400 -33.69 -0.83 -28.20
CA VAL A 400 -32.36 -0.73 -27.59
C VAL A 400 -31.80 0.68 -27.86
N PRO A 401 -30.94 1.24 -26.98
CA PRO A 401 -30.38 0.64 -25.80
C PRO A 401 -31.38 0.54 -24.63
N LEU A 402 -31.17 -0.45 -23.76
CA LEU A 402 -31.89 -0.61 -22.49
C LEU A 402 -31.24 0.29 -21.43
N TRP A 403 -31.96 1.26 -20.93
CA TRP A 403 -31.46 2.18 -19.92
C TRP A 403 -31.57 1.56 -18.54
N ILE A 404 -30.43 1.25 -17.93
CA ILE A 404 -30.33 0.63 -16.62
C ILE A 404 -29.51 1.49 -15.66
N ARG A 405 -29.74 1.26 -14.36
CA ARG A 405 -28.81 1.59 -13.29
C ARG A 405 -28.15 0.30 -12.86
N PRO A 406 -26.80 0.25 -12.73
CA PRO A 406 -26.14 -0.93 -12.16
C PRO A 406 -26.79 -1.28 -10.82
N ALA A 407 -26.89 -2.57 -10.50
CA ALA A 407 -27.22 -2.98 -9.15
C ALA A 407 -26.22 -2.33 -8.18
N ALA A 408 -26.68 -1.78 -7.07
CA ALA A 408 -25.78 -1.48 -5.96
C ALA A 408 -25.02 -2.77 -5.70
N VAL A 409 -23.67 -2.70 -5.81
CA VAL A 409 -22.79 -3.88 -5.82
C VAL A 409 -23.17 -4.82 -4.68
N ALA A 410 -24.04 -5.77 -4.99
CA ALA A 410 -24.18 -6.98 -4.20
C ALA A 410 -23.04 -7.88 -4.65
N ASP A 411 -22.24 -8.32 -3.71
CA ASP A 411 -21.14 -9.28 -3.84
C ASP A 411 -21.31 -10.18 -5.08
N GLU A 412 -20.27 -10.26 -5.92
CA GLU A 412 -20.21 -11.31 -6.94
C GLU A 412 -20.46 -12.65 -6.27
N PRO A 413 -21.36 -13.49 -6.79
CA PRO A 413 -21.60 -14.81 -6.22
C PRO A 413 -20.27 -15.57 -6.28
N ARG A 414 -19.73 -15.89 -5.12
CA ARG A 414 -18.57 -16.77 -4.98
C ARG A 414 -18.77 -18.01 -5.82
N PRO A 415 -17.78 -18.50 -6.54
CA PRO A 415 -17.89 -19.77 -7.24
C PRO A 415 -18.30 -20.82 -6.22
N ARG A 416 -19.45 -21.44 -6.42
CA ARG A 416 -19.88 -22.61 -5.65
C ARG A 416 -18.87 -23.70 -5.93
N PHE A 417 -18.06 -24.04 -4.92
CA PHE A 417 -17.34 -25.31 -4.93
C PHE A 417 -18.43 -26.40 -4.94
N VAL A 418 -18.61 -27.01 -6.09
CA VAL A 418 -19.34 -28.26 -6.21
C VAL A 418 -18.42 -29.32 -5.63
N LEU A 419 -18.69 -29.77 -4.42
CA LEU A 419 -18.19 -31.03 -3.92
C LEU A 419 -18.81 -32.12 -4.82
N GLU A 420 -18.06 -32.64 -5.77
CA GLU A 420 -18.42 -33.89 -6.41
C GLU A 420 -18.27 -35.01 -5.40
N ASP A 421 -19.40 -35.43 -4.83
CA ASP A 421 -19.56 -36.73 -4.19
C ASP A 421 -19.38 -37.82 -5.27
N GLN A 422 -18.19 -38.34 -5.39
CA GLN A 422 -17.94 -39.64 -6.01
C GLN A 422 -17.46 -40.61 -4.93
N LEU A 423 -18.42 -41.18 -4.23
CA LEU A 423 -18.26 -42.46 -3.56
C LEU A 423 -19.48 -43.28 -3.88
N THR A 424 -19.38 -44.15 -4.88
CA THR A 424 -19.97 -45.49 -4.90
C THR A 424 -19.44 -46.25 -6.14
N HIS A 425 -18.49 -47.08 -5.99
CA HIS A 425 -18.47 -48.54 -6.24
C HIS A 425 -17.07 -49.07 -6.01
#